data_ca653f84d81673c894c1bf151a37ef5e
#
_entry.id   ca653f84d81673c894c1bf151a37ef5e
#
_cell.length_a   1.000
_cell.length_b   1.000
_cell.length_c   1.000
_cell.angle_alpha   90.00
_cell.angle_beta   90.00
_cell.angle_gamma   90.00
#
_symmetry.space_group_name_H-M   'P 1'
#
loop_
_entity.id
_entity.type
_entity.pdbx_description
1 polymer ?
#
loop_
_entity_poly.entity_id
_entity_poly.type
_entity_poly.pdbx_seq_one_letter_code
_entity_poly.pdbx_strand_id
1 'polypeptide(L)'
;MTSIFPGGNALNAVNLTNNKQKQSTHLMEKISNGKRLITGADDAGNINKVNNLRAKVLSTKAAIRNVTDIMSMAQLADQGYMNINKMLLRANELALQSTNKIYKDADRIAYNNEIQDIINEIDNITNGIGFNNTSLINSSIKQINSDMGTGLSLIHI
;
A
#
# COMPACT_ATOMS: atom_id res chain seq x y z
N MET A 1 -67.98 -23.89 41.13
CA MET A 1 -67.58 -22.81 40.21
C MET A 1 -66.19 -23.04 39.84
N THR A 2 -65.92 -23.64 38.68
CA THR A 2 -64.52 -23.86 38.18
C THR A 2 -64.12 -22.60 37.43
N SER A 3 -63.20 -21.86 38.07
CA SER A 3 -62.57 -20.71 37.48
C SER A 3 -61.59 -21.20 36.37
N ILE A 4 -62.03 -21.16 35.14
CA ILE A 4 -61.18 -21.38 33.97
C ILE A 4 -60.41 -20.08 33.75
N PHE A 5 -59.18 -20.01 34.17
CA PHE A 5 -58.23 -18.98 33.72
C PHE A 5 -57.49 -19.50 32.49
N PRO A 6 -57.97 -19.20 31.26
CA PRO A 6 -57.26 -19.62 30.07
C PRO A 6 -56.07 -18.70 29.71
N GLY A 7 -55.82 -17.65 30.52
CA GLY A 7 -54.86 -16.62 30.18
C GLY A 7 -53.39 -17.06 30.23
N GLY A 8 -53.01 -18.00 31.10
CA GLY A 8 -51.62 -18.42 31.24
C GLY A 8 -51.08 -19.19 30.04
N ASN A 9 -51.87 -20.09 29.50
CA ASN A 9 -51.46 -20.89 28.32
C ASN A 9 -51.41 -20.06 27.05
N ALA A 10 -52.35 -19.10 26.87
CA ALA A 10 -52.33 -18.19 25.72
C ALA A 10 -51.13 -17.22 25.75
N LEU A 11 -50.84 -16.66 26.91
CA LEU A 11 -49.64 -15.83 27.13
C LEU A 11 -48.35 -16.61 26.86
N ASN A 12 -48.25 -17.84 27.34
CA ASN A 12 -47.09 -18.69 27.07
C ASN A 12 -46.96 -19.03 25.59
N ALA A 13 -48.05 -19.29 24.88
CA ALA A 13 -48.05 -19.53 23.43
C ALA A 13 -47.60 -18.28 22.64
N VAL A 14 -48.07 -17.10 23.01
CA VAL A 14 -47.65 -15.83 22.41
C VAL A 14 -46.16 -15.57 22.66
N ASN A 15 -45.68 -15.76 23.88
CA ASN A 15 -44.27 -15.58 24.21
C ASN A 15 -43.39 -16.58 23.46
N LEU A 16 -43.80 -17.83 23.32
CA LEU A 16 -43.12 -18.85 22.55
C LEU A 16 -43.04 -18.46 21.06
N THR A 17 -44.16 -18.01 20.49
CA THR A 17 -44.21 -17.55 19.08
C THR A 17 -43.28 -16.36 18.86
N ASN A 18 -43.33 -15.36 19.73
CA ASN A 18 -42.46 -14.18 19.64
C ASN A 18 -40.98 -14.56 19.74
N ASN A 19 -40.64 -15.49 20.62
CA ASN A 19 -39.27 -15.97 20.74
C ASN A 19 -38.82 -16.74 19.51
N LYS A 20 -39.65 -17.56 18.91
CA LYS A 20 -39.38 -18.26 17.65
C LYS A 20 -39.22 -17.29 16.49
N GLN A 21 -40.06 -16.27 16.43
CA GLN A 21 -39.93 -15.22 15.41
C GLN A 21 -38.61 -14.48 15.52
N LYS A 22 -38.19 -14.07 16.73
CA LYS A 22 -36.88 -13.44 16.96
C LYS A 22 -35.73 -14.35 16.55
N GLN A 23 -35.79 -15.65 16.90
CA GLN A 23 -34.77 -16.62 16.49
C GLN A 23 -34.70 -16.77 14.96
N SER A 24 -35.88 -16.85 14.27
CA SER A 24 -35.94 -16.95 12.83
C SER A 24 -35.38 -15.71 12.13
N THR A 25 -35.69 -14.50 12.62
CA THR A 25 -35.15 -13.25 12.09
C THR A 25 -33.62 -13.20 12.26
N HIS A 26 -33.12 -13.59 13.41
CA HIS A 26 -31.69 -13.63 13.68
C HIS A 26 -30.95 -14.66 12.82
N LEU A 27 -31.53 -15.82 12.54
CA LEU A 27 -30.97 -16.81 11.62
C LEU A 27 -30.99 -16.30 10.19
N MET A 28 -32.05 -15.63 9.73
CA MET A 28 -32.11 -15.01 8.41
C MET A 28 -31.04 -13.93 8.25
N GLU A 29 -30.80 -13.13 9.28
CA GLU A 29 -29.74 -12.13 9.29
C GLU A 29 -28.35 -12.77 9.15
N LYS A 30 -28.08 -13.88 9.84
CA LYS A 30 -26.84 -14.66 9.69
C LYS A 30 -26.64 -15.19 8.29
N ILE A 31 -27.69 -15.73 7.68
CA ILE A 31 -27.67 -16.27 6.32
C ILE A 31 -27.43 -15.14 5.31
N SER A 32 -28.19 -14.04 5.42
CA SER A 32 -28.08 -12.88 4.54
C SER A 32 -26.68 -12.25 4.56
N ASN A 33 -26.08 -12.14 5.75
CA ASN A 33 -24.74 -11.59 5.92
C ASN A 33 -23.61 -12.61 5.64
N GLY A 34 -23.93 -13.89 5.48
CA GLY A 34 -22.94 -14.97 5.32
C GLY A 34 -21.98 -15.10 6.51
N LYS A 35 -22.41 -14.68 7.71
CA LYS A 35 -21.57 -14.67 8.92
C LYS A 35 -22.25 -15.41 10.04
N ARG A 36 -21.53 -16.33 10.66
CA ARG A 36 -22.03 -17.07 11.83
C ARG A 36 -22.10 -16.20 13.09
N LEU A 37 -21.16 -15.26 13.24
CA LEU A 37 -21.07 -14.33 14.37
C LEU A 37 -21.36 -12.91 13.86
N ILE A 38 -22.46 -12.32 14.32
CA ILE A 38 -22.87 -10.95 13.97
C ILE A 38 -22.76 -10.04 15.18
N THR A 39 -23.23 -10.53 16.34
CA THR A 39 -23.29 -9.75 17.58
C THR A 39 -22.46 -10.41 18.68
N GLY A 40 -22.10 -9.63 19.71
CA GLY A 40 -21.44 -10.16 20.91
C GLY A 40 -22.30 -11.17 21.68
N ALA A 41 -23.61 -11.18 21.49
CA ALA A 41 -24.51 -12.15 22.10
C ALA A 41 -24.42 -13.55 21.47
N ASP A 42 -23.91 -13.67 20.23
CA ASP A 42 -23.72 -14.97 19.57
C ASP A 42 -22.59 -15.79 20.17
N ASP A 43 -21.47 -15.13 20.48
CA ASP A 43 -20.30 -15.74 21.12
C ASP A 43 -19.36 -14.65 21.61
N ALA A 44 -19.50 -14.25 22.85
CA ALA A 44 -18.71 -13.20 23.48
C ALA A 44 -17.20 -13.51 23.53
N GLY A 45 -16.82 -14.79 23.61
CA GLY A 45 -15.42 -15.22 23.66
C GLY A 45 -14.71 -15.11 22.30
N ASN A 46 -15.42 -15.39 21.22
CA ASN A 46 -14.83 -15.43 19.89
C ASN A 46 -15.02 -14.15 19.08
N ILE A 47 -15.98 -13.27 19.43
CA ILE A 47 -16.21 -12.02 18.70
C ILE A 47 -14.98 -11.11 18.70
N ASN A 48 -14.28 -11.02 19.85
CA ASN A 48 -13.04 -10.25 19.97
C ASN A 48 -11.93 -10.84 19.09
N LYS A 49 -11.79 -12.16 19.03
CA LYS A 49 -10.83 -12.83 18.13
C LYS A 49 -11.14 -12.54 16.66
N VAL A 50 -12.41 -12.60 16.27
CA VAL A 50 -12.85 -12.29 14.89
C VAL A 50 -12.55 -10.85 14.54
N ASN A 51 -12.82 -9.90 15.43
CA ASN A 51 -12.53 -8.48 15.21
C ASN A 51 -11.03 -8.22 15.09
N ASN A 52 -10.21 -8.83 15.96
CA ASN A 52 -8.76 -8.74 15.89
C ASN A 52 -8.22 -9.35 14.58
N LEU A 53 -8.73 -10.50 14.16
CA LEU A 53 -8.35 -11.11 12.89
C LEU A 53 -8.75 -10.26 11.68
N ARG A 54 -9.93 -9.63 11.71
CA ARG A 54 -10.37 -8.70 10.66
C ARG A 54 -9.45 -7.47 10.60
N ALA A 55 -9.12 -6.88 11.74
CA ALA A 55 -8.19 -5.77 11.82
C ALA A 55 -6.82 -6.16 11.24
N LYS A 56 -6.31 -7.35 11.60
CA LYS A 56 -5.06 -7.89 11.06
C LYS A 56 -5.11 -8.11 9.55
N VAL A 57 -6.20 -8.65 9.01
CA VAL A 57 -6.40 -8.81 7.56
C VAL A 57 -6.40 -7.47 6.85
N LEU A 58 -7.08 -6.45 7.39
CA LEU A 58 -7.09 -5.10 6.81
C LEU A 58 -5.70 -4.46 6.83
N SER A 59 -4.98 -4.58 7.95
CA SER A 59 -3.60 -4.12 8.08
C SER A 59 -2.67 -4.82 7.07
N THR A 60 -2.78 -6.15 6.95
CA THR A 60 -1.98 -6.90 5.97
C THR A 60 -2.29 -6.47 4.54
N LYS A 61 -3.56 -6.23 4.19
CA LYS A 61 -3.94 -5.72 2.87
C LYS A 61 -3.37 -4.33 2.60
N ALA A 62 -3.33 -3.45 3.61
CA ALA A 62 -2.70 -2.14 3.49
C ALA A 62 -1.18 -2.29 3.28
N ALA A 63 -0.52 -3.15 4.05
CA ALA A 63 0.91 -3.44 3.90
C ALA A 63 1.25 -3.98 2.51
N ILE A 64 0.44 -4.87 1.94
CA ILE A 64 0.64 -5.38 0.57
C ILE A 64 0.55 -4.25 -0.45
N ARG A 65 -0.43 -3.34 -0.33
CA ARG A 65 -0.51 -2.17 -1.23
C ARG A 65 0.74 -1.29 -1.11
N ASN A 66 1.16 -0.99 0.11
CA ASN A 66 2.36 -0.18 0.34
C ASN A 66 3.62 -0.84 -0.27
N VAL A 67 3.77 -2.16 -0.14
CA VAL A 67 4.87 -2.89 -0.78
C VAL A 67 4.80 -2.81 -2.30
N THR A 68 3.60 -2.91 -2.89
CA THR A 68 3.42 -2.77 -4.34
C THR A 68 3.81 -1.37 -4.81
N ASP A 69 3.44 -0.33 -4.06
CA ASP A 69 3.81 1.05 -4.36
C ASP A 69 5.34 1.24 -4.27
N ILE A 70 5.98 0.69 -3.24
CA ILE A 70 7.44 0.72 -3.07
C ILE A 70 8.13 -0.02 -4.23
N MET A 71 7.61 -1.16 -4.68
CA MET A 71 8.16 -1.85 -5.85
C MET A 71 8.08 -1.00 -7.11
N SER A 72 6.97 -0.29 -7.31
CA SER A 72 6.80 0.64 -8.43
C SER A 72 7.79 1.81 -8.36
N MET A 73 8.00 2.36 -7.17
CA MET A 73 9.02 3.39 -6.92
C MET A 73 10.43 2.89 -7.23
N ALA A 74 10.77 1.68 -6.78
CA ALA A 74 12.08 1.09 -7.02
C ALA A 74 12.33 0.85 -8.52
N GLN A 75 11.32 0.37 -9.26
CA GLN A 75 11.42 0.18 -10.70
C GLN A 75 11.61 1.50 -11.45
N LEU A 76 10.93 2.57 -11.03
CA LEU A 76 11.09 3.90 -11.61
C LEU A 76 12.50 4.46 -11.34
N ALA A 77 13.01 4.29 -10.13
CA ALA A 77 14.37 4.70 -9.77
C ALA A 77 15.42 3.91 -10.57
N ASP A 78 15.25 2.59 -10.71
CA ASP A 78 16.14 1.73 -11.48
C ASP A 78 16.21 2.15 -12.96
N GLN A 79 15.05 2.46 -13.56
CA GLN A 79 15.00 3.02 -14.92
C GLN A 79 15.78 4.33 -15.03
N GLY A 80 15.69 5.21 -14.02
CA GLY A 80 16.47 6.44 -13.94
C GLY A 80 17.97 6.20 -13.89
N TYR A 81 18.40 5.30 -13.02
CA TYR A 81 19.80 4.92 -12.92
C TYR A 81 20.35 4.30 -14.20
N MET A 82 19.57 3.47 -14.90
CA MET A 82 19.98 2.93 -16.21
C MET A 82 20.19 4.04 -17.24
N ASN A 83 19.34 5.05 -17.27
CA ASN A 83 19.48 6.18 -18.19
C ASN A 83 20.70 7.04 -17.84
N ILE A 84 20.90 7.36 -16.57
CA ILE A 84 22.08 8.08 -16.08
C ILE A 84 23.35 7.32 -16.44
N ASN A 85 23.38 6.01 -16.27
CA ASN A 85 24.56 5.19 -16.59
C ASN A 85 24.90 5.26 -18.08
N LYS A 86 23.88 5.19 -18.97
CA LYS A 86 24.10 5.36 -20.45
C LYS A 86 24.70 6.73 -20.76
N MET A 87 24.21 7.79 -20.11
CA MET A 87 24.73 9.14 -20.30
C MET A 87 26.16 9.31 -19.79
N LEU A 88 26.47 8.72 -18.63
CA LEU A 88 27.85 8.71 -18.11
C LEU A 88 28.80 7.96 -19.03
N LEU A 89 28.39 6.83 -19.61
CA LEU A 89 29.20 6.13 -20.61
C LEU A 89 29.43 6.99 -21.82
N ARG A 90 28.42 7.71 -22.31
CA ARG A 90 28.58 8.65 -23.46
C ARG A 90 29.50 9.80 -23.11
N ALA A 91 29.36 10.40 -21.94
CA ALA A 91 30.25 11.46 -21.48
C ALA A 91 31.72 10.98 -21.39
N ASN A 92 31.94 9.75 -20.90
CA ASN A 92 33.25 9.13 -20.86
C ASN A 92 33.87 8.93 -22.27
N GLU A 93 33.06 8.46 -23.23
CA GLU A 93 33.50 8.34 -24.63
C GLU A 93 33.93 9.69 -25.21
N LEU A 94 33.14 10.74 -25.02
CA LEU A 94 33.47 12.10 -25.48
C LEU A 94 34.73 12.64 -24.80
N ALA A 95 34.89 12.41 -23.50
CA ALA A 95 36.04 12.79 -22.75
C ALA A 95 37.31 12.11 -23.30
N LEU A 96 37.24 10.81 -23.57
CA LEU A 96 38.37 10.06 -24.18
C LEU A 96 38.70 10.57 -25.58
N GLN A 97 37.67 10.86 -26.41
CA GLN A 97 37.88 11.44 -27.73
C GLN A 97 38.56 12.81 -27.66
N SER A 98 38.18 13.66 -26.71
CA SER A 98 38.74 14.99 -26.54
C SER A 98 40.22 14.99 -26.17
N THR A 99 40.74 13.89 -25.57
CA THR A 99 42.16 13.75 -25.24
C THR A 99 43.07 13.45 -26.45
N ASN A 100 42.47 13.04 -27.56
CA ASN A 100 43.20 12.70 -28.77
C ASN A 100 43.74 13.98 -29.44
N LYS A 101 45.08 14.04 -29.64
CA LYS A 101 45.81 15.19 -30.19
C LYS A 101 45.50 15.47 -31.66
N ILE A 102 44.79 14.61 -32.38
CA ILE A 102 44.36 14.79 -33.75
C ILE A 102 43.25 15.85 -33.89
N TYR A 103 42.43 16.02 -32.84
CA TYR A 103 41.33 16.99 -32.81
C TYR A 103 41.85 18.41 -32.52
N LYS A 104 41.26 19.36 -33.25
CA LYS A 104 41.53 20.79 -33.06
C LYS A 104 40.82 21.33 -31.84
N ASP A 105 41.22 22.50 -31.36
CA ASP A 105 40.62 23.15 -30.21
C ASP A 105 39.11 23.39 -30.38
N ALA A 106 38.67 23.70 -31.61
CA ALA A 106 37.24 23.84 -31.94
C ALA A 106 36.45 22.54 -31.72
N ASP A 107 37.00 21.39 -32.07
CA ASP A 107 36.38 20.07 -31.86
C ASP A 107 36.32 19.73 -30.36
N ARG A 108 37.35 20.09 -29.61
CA ARG A 108 37.39 19.89 -28.16
C ARG A 108 36.33 20.74 -27.44
N ILE A 109 36.12 21.99 -27.92
CA ILE A 109 35.07 22.85 -27.39
C ILE A 109 33.70 22.23 -27.68
N ALA A 110 33.47 21.66 -28.85
CA ALA A 110 32.23 20.98 -29.19
C ALA A 110 31.99 19.77 -28.27
N TYR A 111 32.99 18.92 -28.05
CA TYR A 111 32.90 17.79 -27.09
C TYR A 111 32.61 18.26 -25.66
N ASN A 112 33.25 19.34 -25.22
CA ASN A 112 32.98 19.88 -23.88
C ASN A 112 31.55 20.39 -23.74
N ASN A 113 31.00 21.04 -24.76
CA ASN A 113 29.60 21.49 -24.75
C ASN A 113 28.64 20.29 -24.69
N GLU A 114 28.87 19.23 -25.48
CA GLU A 114 28.06 18.02 -25.45
C GLU A 114 28.13 17.34 -24.05
N ILE A 115 29.29 17.33 -23.41
CA ILE A 115 29.44 16.81 -22.03
C ILE A 115 28.64 17.67 -21.04
N GLN A 116 28.65 19.01 -21.18
CA GLN A 116 27.86 19.89 -20.33
C GLN A 116 26.35 19.66 -20.53
N ASP A 117 25.91 19.45 -21.76
CA ASP A 117 24.50 19.12 -22.05
C ASP A 117 24.10 17.78 -21.42
N ILE A 118 25.00 16.77 -21.46
CA ILE A 118 24.77 15.48 -20.79
C ILE A 118 24.69 15.67 -19.27
N ILE A 119 25.52 16.49 -18.67
CA ILE A 119 25.48 16.77 -17.21
C ILE A 119 24.15 17.44 -16.86
N ASN A 120 23.72 18.44 -17.63
CA ASN A 120 22.45 19.11 -17.43
C ASN A 120 21.26 18.14 -17.54
N GLU A 121 21.32 17.21 -18.48
CA GLU A 121 20.27 16.19 -18.64
C GLU A 121 20.27 15.16 -17.49
N ILE A 122 21.44 14.78 -16.97
CA ILE A 122 21.54 13.95 -15.76
C ILE A 122 20.89 14.68 -14.57
N ASP A 123 21.13 15.98 -14.42
CA ASP A 123 20.52 16.79 -13.36
C ASP A 123 18.99 16.85 -13.54
N ASN A 124 18.50 17.01 -14.77
CA ASN A 124 17.07 16.98 -15.07
C ASN A 124 16.44 15.63 -14.71
N ILE A 125 17.09 14.52 -15.08
CA ILE A 125 16.62 13.17 -14.73
C ILE A 125 16.61 12.99 -13.21
N THR A 126 17.67 13.40 -12.53
CA THR A 126 17.80 13.26 -11.07
C THR A 126 16.72 14.03 -10.32
N ASN A 127 16.37 15.22 -10.80
CA ASN A 127 15.33 16.05 -10.22
C ASN A 127 13.91 15.66 -10.68
N GLY A 128 13.77 15.11 -11.90
CA GLY A 128 12.49 14.78 -12.51
C GLY A 128 11.94 13.42 -12.08
N ILE A 129 12.80 12.47 -11.69
CA ILE A 129 12.35 11.16 -11.25
C ILE A 129 11.81 11.25 -9.83
N GLY A 130 10.48 11.26 -9.74
CA GLY A 130 9.76 11.33 -8.48
C GLY A 130 8.50 10.47 -8.50
N PHE A 131 8.04 10.12 -7.31
CA PHE A 131 6.77 9.44 -7.08
C PHE A 131 5.98 10.24 -6.04
N ASN A 132 4.75 10.58 -6.39
CA ASN A 132 3.85 11.35 -5.51
C ASN A 132 4.54 12.60 -4.90
N ASN A 133 5.20 13.40 -5.75
CA ASN A 133 5.92 14.62 -5.39
C ASN A 133 7.16 14.41 -4.48
N THR A 134 7.65 13.17 -4.38
CA THR A 134 8.89 12.81 -3.66
C THR A 134 9.94 12.39 -4.67
N SER A 135 11.09 13.10 -4.71
CA SER A 135 12.21 12.70 -5.56
C SER A 135 12.80 11.37 -5.08
N LEU A 136 13.06 10.45 -6.01
CA LEU A 136 13.57 9.11 -5.70
C LEU A 136 15.09 9.02 -5.74
N ILE A 137 15.78 9.91 -6.47
CA ILE A 137 17.22 9.86 -6.71
C ILE A 137 17.95 10.95 -5.92
N ASN A 138 17.33 12.11 -5.72
CA ASN A 138 17.93 13.26 -5.04
C ASN A 138 17.62 13.22 -3.53
N SER A 139 18.56 12.69 -2.73
CA SER A 139 18.63 12.74 -1.24
C SER A 139 17.37 12.32 -0.42
N SER A 140 16.26 11.96 -1.04
CA SER A 140 15.00 11.61 -0.36
C SER A 140 14.92 10.17 0.18
N ILE A 141 16.00 9.37 0.00
CA ILE A 141 16.08 7.97 0.50
C ILE A 141 15.87 7.90 2.02
N LYS A 142 16.23 8.97 2.74
CA LYS A 142 16.05 9.05 4.19
C LYS A 142 14.57 9.05 4.61
N GLN A 143 13.70 9.62 3.78
CA GLN A 143 12.26 9.72 4.05
C GLN A 143 11.53 8.42 3.70
N ILE A 144 11.93 7.74 2.62
CA ILE A 144 11.40 6.42 2.25
C ILE A 144 11.69 5.39 3.35
N ASN A 145 12.89 5.42 3.95
CA ASN A 145 13.25 4.54 5.06
C ASN A 145 12.43 4.81 6.32
N SER A 146 12.04 6.06 6.60
CA SER A 146 11.22 6.40 7.76
C SER A 146 9.76 5.94 7.56
N ASP A 147 9.25 6.07 6.35
CA ASP A 147 7.88 5.63 6.02
C ASP A 147 7.74 4.11 5.96
N MET A 148 8.78 3.40 5.53
CA MET A 148 8.82 1.93 5.64
C MET A 148 8.90 1.47 7.10
N GLY A 149 9.66 2.17 7.96
CA GLY A 149 9.81 1.85 9.38
C GLY A 149 8.51 2.00 10.15
N THR A 150 7.70 3.01 9.86
CA THR A 150 6.40 3.22 10.52
C THR A 150 5.34 2.24 10.05
N GLY A 151 5.34 1.86 8.76
CA GLY A 151 4.43 0.86 8.21
C GLY A 151 4.69 -0.56 8.70
N LEU A 152 5.95 -0.92 8.91
CA LEU A 152 6.35 -2.24 9.45
C LEU A 152 6.19 -2.33 10.97
N SER A 153 6.30 -1.21 11.69
CA SER A 153 6.07 -1.14 13.14
C SER A 153 4.63 -1.52 13.54
N LEU A 154 3.66 -1.29 12.66
CA LEU A 154 2.27 -1.69 12.88
C LEU A 154 2.00 -3.19 12.69
N ILE A 155 2.96 -3.96 12.17
CA ILE A 155 2.85 -5.41 11.99
C ILE A 155 3.34 -6.17 13.26
N HIS A 156 4.01 -5.48 14.17
CA HIS A 156 4.63 -6.09 15.35
C HIS A 156 3.78 -6.02 16.63
N ILE A 157 2.50 -5.61 16.54
CA ILE A 157 1.56 -5.64 17.70
C ILE A 157 0.47 -6.70 17.46
#